data_88f44fb1e4025a1f8afc167c8a95b2b1
#
_entry.id   88f44fb1e4025a1f8afc167c8a95b2b1
#
_cell.length_a   1.000
_cell.length_b   1.000
_cell.length_c   1.000
_cell.angle_alpha   90.00
_cell.angle_beta   90.00
_cell.angle_gamma   90.00
#
_symmetry.space_group_name_H-M   'P 1'
#
loop_
_entity.id
_entity.type
_entity.pdbx_description
1 polymer ?
#
loop_
_entity_poly.entity_id
_entity_poly.type
_entity_poly.pdbx_seq_one_letter_code
_entity_poly.pdbx_strand_id
1 'polypeptide(L)'
;MAKSPFEKALEKSQKEAKKLAEKEARTKTAASIVSGQPIVGGMRIMDASSEELLKIILDAYNGNENREVHGNDEIIPAAYHSSLSLEFEKLKMYGMISDYCIWITAIWEVTIAPQGFSYFDNKEKAEKKERMAQKPNINIGNIVANGSNLILGDVINSSLSVDNSVQRIEQEIEEKGEEDAEELRALLDEVKELIENIQESRHVPKNKGLFAKLSNHLEKHGWFYGEVIGLLGAAALQMLQG
;
A
#
# COMPACT_ATOMS: atom_id res chain seq x y z
N MET A 1 34.77 -34.44 42.95
CA MET A 1 35.56 -33.31 43.46
C MET A 1 34.83 -32.02 43.24
N ALA A 2 34.73 -31.17 44.22
CA ALA A 2 34.10 -29.85 44.07
C ALA A 2 35.06 -28.91 43.31
N LYS A 3 34.54 -28.20 42.30
CA LYS A 3 35.33 -27.23 41.52
C LYS A 3 35.87 -26.10 42.39
N SER A 4 37.09 -25.67 42.17
CA SER A 4 37.69 -24.55 42.89
C SER A 4 36.96 -23.24 42.65
N PRO A 5 37.04 -22.24 43.54
CA PRO A 5 36.42 -20.92 43.30
C PRO A 5 36.89 -20.25 42.02
N PHE A 6 38.14 -20.47 41.62
CA PHE A 6 38.71 -19.95 40.37
C PHE A 6 38.10 -20.60 39.14
N GLU A 7 37.94 -21.93 39.14
CA GLU A 7 37.25 -22.64 38.02
C GLU A 7 35.80 -22.20 37.83
N LYS A 8 35.07 -21.98 38.92
CA LYS A 8 33.71 -21.44 38.88
C LYS A 8 33.65 -20.03 38.29
N ALA A 9 34.60 -19.17 38.66
CA ALA A 9 34.71 -17.81 38.13
C ALA A 9 35.06 -17.83 36.61
N LEU A 10 35.97 -18.71 36.21
CA LEU A 10 36.34 -18.88 34.77
C LEU A 10 35.17 -19.40 33.95
N GLU A 11 34.45 -20.41 34.42
CA GLU A 11 33.23 -20.91 33.73
C GLU A 11 32.16 -19.83 33.64
N LYS A 12 31.95 -19.01 34.68
CA LYS A 12 31.00 -17.91 34.61
C LYS A 12 31.40 -16.87 33.59
N SER A 13 32.67 -16.48 33.54
CA SER A 13 33.20 -15.51 32.57
C SER A 13 33.07 -16.04 31.11
N GLN A 14 33.41 -17.33 30.88
CA GLN A 14 33.25 -17.96 29.59
C GLN A 14 31.76 -18.00 29.14
N LYS A 15 30.85 -18.27 30.06
CA LYS A 15 29.39 -18.30 29.80
C LYS A 15 28.86 -16.92 29.47
N GLU A 16 29.35 -15.89 30.16
CA GLU A 16 28.99 -14.48 29.88
C GLU A 16 29.55 -14.02 28.54
N ALA A 17 30.82 -14.34 28.23
CA ALA A 17 31.44 -14.03 26.95
C ALA A 17 30.70 -14.70 25.78
N LYS A 18 30.30 -15.99 25.93
CA LYS A 18 29.50 -16.70 24.93
C LYS A 18 28.13 -16.04 24.69
N LYS A 19 27.41 -15.69 25.76
CA LYS A 19 26.14 -14.98 25.67
C LYS A 19 26.27 -13.64 24.95
N LEU A 20 27.33 -12.89 25.25
CA LEU A 20 27.60 -11.61 24.60
C LEU A 20 27.86 -11.79 23.09
N ALA A 21 28.70 -12.75 22.74
CA ALA A 21 29.00 -13.06 21.33
C ALA A 21 27.75 -13.53 20.55
N GLU A 22 26.89 -14.34 21.17
CA GLU A 22 25.61 -14.76 20.58
C GLU A 22 24.65 -13.57 20.39
N LYS A 23 24.59 -12.65 21.35
CA LYS A 23 23.81 -11.42 21.24
C LYS A 23 24.33 -10.53 20.12
N GLU A 24 25.62 -10.30 20.04
CA GLU A 24 26.23 -9.50 18.96
C GLU A 24 26.01 -10.11 17.57
N ALA A 25 26.17 -11.43 17.44
CA ALA A 25 25.89 -12.13 16.18
C ALA A 25 24.43 -11.97 15.75
N ARG A 26 23.49 -12.10 16.68
CA ARG A 26 22.05 -11.90 16.44
C ARG A 26 21.75 -10.47 16.01
N THR A 27 22.29 -9.47 16.72
CA THR A 27 22.13 -8.05 16.37
C THR A 27 22.67 -7.75 14.99
N LYS A 28 23.85 -8.29 14.61
CA LYS A 28 24.39 -8.14 13.25
C LYS A 28 23.49 -8.78 12.20
N THR A 29 22.98 -9.97 12.47
CA THR A 29 22.06 -10.67 11.53
C THR A 29 20.78 -9.87 11.36
N ALA A 30 20.15 -9.41 12.45
CA ALA A 30 18.97 -8.56 12.40
C ALA A 30 19.22 -7.28 11.61
N ALA A 31 20.32 -6.59 11.84
CA ALA A 31 20.69 -5.37 11.12
C ALA A 31 20.86 -5.61 9.62
N SER A 32 21.46 -6.73 9.22
CA SER A 32 21.59 -7.10 7.81
C SER A 32 20.22 -7.31 7.15
N ILE A 33 19.32 -8.03 7.81
CA ILE A 33 17.97 -8.27 7.29
C ILE A 33 17.19 -6.96 7.18
N VAL A 34 17.17 -6.15 8.24
CA VAL A 34 16.45 -4.86 8.29
C VAL A 34 16.98 -3.89 7.23
N SER A 35 18.30 -3.80 7.05
CA SER A 35 18.88 -2.89 6.05
C SER A 35 18.58 -3.30 4.61
N GLY A 36 18.41 -4.59 4.35
CA GLY A 36 18.06 -5.14 3.03
C GLY A 36 16.59 -4.96 2.63
N GLN A 37 15.74 -4.51 3.54
CA GLN A 37 14.31 -4.37 3.24
C GLN A 37 13.99 -3.16 2.38
N PRO A 38 12.96 -3.25 1.50
CA PRO A 38 12.60 -2.19 0.57
C PRO A 38 12.08 -0.94 1.31
N ILE A 39 12.27 0.21 0.65
CA ILE A 39 11.68 1.48 1.07
C ILE A 39 10.57 1.82 0.09
N VAL A 40 9.33 1.94 0.57
CA VAL A 40 8.12 2.22 -0.19
C VAL A 40 7.53 3.52 0.31
N GLY A 41 7.33 4.49 -0.57
CA GLY A 41 6.75 5.80 -0.21
C GLY A 41 7.54 6.58 0.86
N GLY A 42 8.82 6.24 1.07
CA GLY A 42 9.71 6.82 2.10
C GLY A 42 9.71 6.06 3.42
N MET A 43 8.97 4.96 3.54
CA MET A 43 8.90 4.10 4.71
C MET A 43 9.61 2.75 4.43
N ARG A 44 10.42 2.27 5.38
CA ARG A 44 10.99 0.92 5.29
C ARG A 44 9.92 -0.11 5.63
N ILE A 45 9.69 -1.03 4.70
CA ILE A 45 8.73 -2.13 4.90
C ILE A 45 9.41 -3.27 5.66
N MET A 46 8.74 -3.85 6.61
CA MET A 46 9.26 -5.02 7.33
C MET A 46 9.17 -6.28 6.47
N ASP A 47 9.99 -7.27 6.80
CA ASP A 47 9.84 -8.61 6.24
C ASP A 47 8.55 -9.29 6.78
N ALA A 48 8.04 -10.28 6.04
CA ALA A 48 6.77 -10.92 6.34
C ALA A 48 6.68 -11.53 7.74
N SER A 49 7.78 -12.14 8.23
CA SER A 49 7.81 -12.73 9.57
C SER A 49 7.71 -11.68 10.67
N SER A 50 8.38 -10.54 10.48
CA SER A 50 8.29 -9.41 11.43
C SER A 50 6.91 -8.76 11.42
N GLU A 51 6.25 -8.64 10.26
CA GLU A 51 4.88 -8.14 10.17
C GLU A 51 3.87 -9.06 10.86
N GLU A 52 3.96 -10.36 10.62
CA GLU A 52 3.11 -11.36 11.26
C GLU A 52 3.27 -11.32 12.78
N LEU A 53 4.52 -11.29 13.27
CA LEU A 53 4.79 -11.24 14.70
C LEU A 53 4.30 -9.93 15.33
N LEU A 54 4.50 -8.77 14.67
CA LEU A 54 3.95 -7.51 15.16
C LEU A 54 2.44 -7.55 15.26
N LYS A 55 1.75 -8.15 14.29
CA LYS A 55 0.30 -8.31 14.31
C LYS A 55 -0.15 -9.15 15.52
N ILE A 56 0.51 -10.27 15.76
CA ILE A 56 0.23 -11.13 16.93
C ILE A 56 0.40 -10.35 18.24
N ILE A 57 1.47 -9.55 18.36
CA ILE A 57 1.72 -8.71 19.55
C ILE A 57 0.61 -7.66 19.71
N LEU A 58 0.20 -7.00 18.62
CA LEU A 58 -0.87 -6.00 18.68
C LEU A 58 -2.24 -6.62 19.02
N ASP A 59 -2.53 -7.81 18.50
CA ASP A 59 -3.76 -8.54 18.81
C ASP A 59 -3.81 -9.00 20.28
N ALA A 60 -2.65 -9.27 20.89
CA ALA A 60 -2.53 -9.62 22.29
C ALA A 60 -2.50 -8.40 23.25
N TYR A 61 -2.38 -7.19 22.72
CA TYR A 61 -2.33 -5.98 23.52
C TYR A 61 -3.68 -5.64 24.16
N ASN A 62 -3.69 -5.42 25.47
CA ASN A 62 -4.89 -5.19 26.28
C ASN A 62 -5.19 -3.72 26.60
N GLY A 63 -4.45 -2.77 26.01
CA GLY A 63 -4.67 -1.34 26.23
C GLY A 63 -4.03 -0.76 27.49
N ASN A 64 -3.04 -1.43 28.11
CA ASN A 64 -2.36 -0.92 29.31
C ASN A 64 -1.50 0.33 29.02
N GLU A 65 -1.33 1.19 30.03
CA GLU A 65 -0.60 2.46 29.91
C GLU A 65 0.89 2.28 29.57
N ASN A 66 1.51 1.18 30.02
CA ASN A 66 2.92 0.87 29.79
C ASN A 66 3.20 0.35 28.39
N ARG A 67 2.14 -0.01 27.61
CA ARG A 67 2.24 -0.62 26.27
C ARG A 67 2.97 -1.96 26.30
N GLU A 68 2.89 -2.68 27.42
CA GLU A 68 3.49 -3.98 27.61
C GLU A 68 2.55 -5.10 27.19
N VAL A 69 3.11 -6.10 26.53
CA VAL A 69 2.42 -7.34 26.16
C VAL A 69 3.22 -8.50 26.76
N HIS A 70 2.53 -9.33 27.51
CA HIS A 70 3.09 -10.55 28.06
C HIS A 70 2.49 -11.74 27.33
N GLY A 71 3.32 -12.69 26.95
CA GLY A 71 2.88 -13.89 26.27
C GLY A 71 3.74 -15.11 26.56
N ASN A 72 3.30 -16.22 26.02
CA ASN A 72 3.98 -17.50 26.09
C ASN A 72 4.09 -18.10 24.68
N ASP A 73 4.59 -19.31 24.57
CA ASP A 73 4.75 -20.09 23.33
C ASP A 73 3.41 -20.53 22.70
N GLU A 74 2.28 -20.44 23.41
CA GLU A 74 0.96 -20.74 22.86
C GLU A 74 0.44 -19.61 21.95
N ILE A 75 0.84 -18.34 22.25
CA ILE A 75 0.42 -17.16 21.50
C ILE A 75 1.19 -17.05 20.18
N ILE A 76 2.47 -17.42 20.21
CA ILE A 76 3.36 -17.32 19.05
C ILE A 76 3.43 -18.66 18.32
N PRO A 77 3.22 -18.69 17.00
CA PRO A 77 3.34 -19.93 16.22
C PRO A 77 4.66 -20.65 16.43
N ALA A 78 4.64 -21.97 16.48
CA ALA A 78 5.82 -22.81 16.75
C ALA A 78 6.99 -22.56 15.79
N ALA A 79 6.71 -22.10 14.58
CA ALA A 79 7.72 -21.71 13.59
C ALA A 79 8.68 -20.62 14.09
N TYR A 80 8.24 -19.76 15.01
CA TYR A 80 9.03 -18.66 15.55
C TYR A 80 9.82 -19.04 16.83
N HIS A 81 9.50 -20.14 17.50
CA HIS A 81 10.07 -20.45 18.82
C HIS A 81 11.61 -20.47 18.81
N SER A 82 12.23 -21.03 17.76
CA SER A 82 13.71 -21.09 17.65
C SER A 82 14.34 -19.75 17.26
N SER A 83 13.60 -18.86 16.61
CA SER A 83 14.08 -17.58 16.09
C SER A 83 13.53 -16.36 16.85
N LEU A 84 12.70 -16.56 17.88
CA LEU A 84 11.95 -15.49 18.55
C LEU A 84 12.84 -14.31 18.99
N SER A 85 14.01 -14.61 19.53
CA SER A 85 14.98 -13.59 19.92
C SER A 85 15.50 -12.76 18.74
N LEU A 86 15.63 -13.36 17.55
CA LEU A 86 16.03 -12.66 16.34
C LEU A 86 14.89 -11.79 15.81
N GLU A 87 13.67 -12.32 15.83
CA GLU A 87 12.49 -11.60 15.40
C GLU A 87 12.21 -10.37 16.26
N PHE A 88 12.32 -10.50 17.58
CA PHE A 88 12.19 -9.34 18.49
C PHE A 88 13.32 -8.32 18.28
N GLU A 89 14.56 -8.76 18.01
CA GLU A 89 15.66 -7.85 17.68
C GLU A 89 15.38 -7.09 16.38
N LYS A 90 14.81 -7.74 15.35
CA LYS A 90 14.38 -7.08 14.12
C LYS A 90 13.28 -6.05 14.39
N LEU A 91 12.23 -6.42 15.15
CA LEU A 91 11.15 -5.48 15.51
C LEU A 91 11.67 -4.26 16.25
N LYS A 92 12.66 -4.45 17.16
CA LYS A 92 13.32 -3.35 17.86
C LYS A 92 14.10 -2.45 16.89
N MET A 93 14.83 -3.01 15.94
CA MET A 93 15.55 -2.25 14.92
C MET A 93 14.64 -1.53 13.93
N TYR A 94 13.45 -2.07 13.64
CA TYR A 94 12.40 -1.37 12.87
C TYR A 94 11.74 -0.24 13.69
N GLY A 95 11.99 -0.18 15.02
CA GLY A 95 11.37 0.78 15.92
C GLY A 95 9.91 0.45 16.29
N MET A 96 9.48 -0.80 16.06
CA MET A 96 8.12 -1.25 16.37
C MET A 96 7.92 -1.58 17.83
N ILE A 97 8.98 -2.03 18.50
CA ILE A 97 9.05 -2.25 19.95
C ILE A 97 10.21 -1.47 20.51
N SER A 98 10.09 -1.02 21.75
CA SER A 98 11.14 -0.30 22.46
C SER A 98 12.07 -1.25 23.23
N ASP A 99 11.50 -2.30 23.81
CA ASP A 99 12.26 -3.33 24.54
C ASP A 99 11.55 -4.69 24.52
N TYR A 100 12.30 -5.73 24.85
CA TYR A 100 11.77 -7.09 25.01
C TYR A 100 12.60 -7.90 26.01
N CYS A 101 11.95 -8.88 26.63
CA CYS A 101 12.58 -9.89 27.46
C CYS A 101 12.03 -11.29 27.11
N ILE A 102 12.90 -12.29 27.10
CA ILE A 102 12.53 -13.70 26.94
C ILE A 102 13.14 -14.48 28.07
N TRP A 103 12.29 -15.17 28.84
CA TRP A 103 12.70 -16.02 29.93
C TRP A 103 12.89 -17.48 29.48
N ILE A 104 13.54 -18.28 30.34
CA ILE A 104 13.91 -19.67 30.03
C ILE A 104 12.69 -20.58 29.73
N THR A 105 11.50 -20.20 30.17
CA THR A 105 10.24 -20.94 30.01
C THR A 105 9.42 -20.53 28.80
N ALA A 106 10.06 -19.90 27.80
CA ALA A 106 9.38 -19.32 26.63
C ALA A 106 8.32 -18.25 26.95
N ILE A 107 8.29 -17.76 28.19
CA ILE A 107 7.52 -16.56 28.55
C ILE A 107 8.28 -15.36 28.02
N TRP A 108 7.57 -14.46 27.39
CA TRP A 108 8.15 -13.24 26.82
C TRP A 108 7.35 -12.01 27.21
N GLU A 109 8.03 -10.88 27.19
CA GLU A 109 7.46 -9.55 27.39
C GLU A 109 8.01 -8.62 26.34
N VAL A 110 7.15 -7.76 25.80
CA VAL A 110 7.48 -6.78 24.79
C VAL A 110 6.83 -5.46 25.15
N THR A 111 7.58 -4.36 25.05
CA THR A 111 7.02 -3.01 25.13
C THR A 111 6.86 -2.44 23.74
N ILE A 112 5.60 -2.19 23.31
CA ILE A 112 5.30 -1.67 21.98
C ILE A 112 5.73 -0.20 21.89
N ALA A 113 6.49 0.15 20.84
CA ALA A 113 6.82 1.54 20.54
C ALA A 113 5.62 2.25 19.88
N PRO A 114 5.49 3.59 19.97
CA PRO A 114 4.40 4.32 19.34
C PRO A 114 4.25 4.02 17.86
N GLN A 115 5.37 3.84 17.13
CA GLN A 115 5.38 3.50 15.71
C GLN A 115 4.81 2.11 15.42
N GLY A 116 4.89 1.17 16.37
CA GLY A 116 4.33 -0.18 16.22
C GLY A 116 2.81 -0.15 16.05
N PHE A 117 2.10 0.70 16.80
CA PHE A 117 0.64 0.83 16.69
C PHE A 117 0.18 1.40 15.33
N SER A 118 0.98 2.26 14.72
CA SER A 118 0.63 2.94 13.47
C SER A 118 1.28 2.32 12.23
N TYR A 119 2.03 1.22 12.38
CA TYR A 119 2.81 0.66 11.29
C TYR A 119 1.95 0.28 10.08
N PHE A 120 0.88 -0.50 10.28
CA PHE A 120 0.05 -0.98 9.18
C PHE A 120 -0.68 0.15 8.46
N ASP A 121 -1.20 1.13 9.19
CA ASP A 121 -1.82 2.33 8.61
C ASP A 121 -0.81 3.16 7.80
N ASN A 122 0.41 3.30 8.30
CA ASN A 122 1.46 4.04 7.62
C ASN A 122 1.97 3.29 6.39
N LYS A 123 2.04 1.95 6.45
CA LYS A 123 2.38 1.10 5.31
C LYS A 123 1.36 1.27 4.18
N GLU A 124 0.06 1.19 4.49
CA GLU A 124 -1.00 1.39 3.50
C GLU A 124 -0.91 2.77 2.83
N LYS A 125 -0.70 3.83 3.63
CA LYS A 125 -0.51 5.19 3.11
C LYS A 125 0.74 5.30 2.24
N ALA A 126 1.85 4.67 2.62
CA ALA A 126 3.10 4.68 1.86
C ALA A 126 2.94 3.95 0.52
N GLU A 127 2.31 2.77 0.51
CA GLU A 127 2.01 2.02 -0.70
C GLU A 127 1.07 2.79 -1.63
N LYS A 128 0.03 3.43 -1.07
CA LYS A 128 -0.90 4.27 -1.83
C LYS A 128 -0.16 5.46 -2.47
N LYS A 129 0.72 6.12 -1.71
CA LYS A 129 1.54 7.24 -2.22
C LYS A 129 2.45 6.79 -3.36
N GLU A 130 3.08 5.62 -3.25
CA GLU A 130 3.95 5.10 -4.30
C GLU A 130 3.17 4.71 -5.56
N ARG A 131 2.02 4.05 -5.42
CA ARG A 131 1.11 3.77 -6.55
C ARG A 131 0.66 5.05 -7.25
N MET A 132 0.41 6.13 -6.50
CA MET A 132 0.08 7.44 -7.09
C MET A 132 1.27 8.06 -7.82
N ALA A 133 2.50 7.91 -7.28
CA ALA A 133 3.71 8.43 -7.91
C ALA A 133 4.11 7.65 -9.17
N GLN A 134 3.79 6.35 -9.23
CA GLN A 134 4.06 5.49 -10.39
C GLN A 134 2.99 5.58 -11.49
N LYS A 135 1.88 6.32 -11.26
CA LYS A 135 0.92 6.59 -12.34
C LYS A 135 1.65 7.29 -13.49
N PRO A 136 1.61 6.74 -14.71
CA PRO A 136 2.23 7.40 -15.84
C PRO A 136 1.63 8.80 -15.94
N ASN A 137 2.49 9.81 -15.98
CA ASN A 137 2.08 11.18 -16.24
C ASN A 137 1.61 11.22 -17.71
N ILE A 138 0.34 10.90 -17.92
CA ILE A 138 -0.28 11.01 -19.25
C ILE A 138 -0.35 12.51 -19.52
N ASN A 139 0.70 13.03 -20.16
CA ASN A 139 0.76 14.40 -20.64
C ASN A 139 -0.18 14.52 -21.84
N ILE A 140 -1.48 14.68 -21.54
CA ILE A 140 -2.46 15.05 -22.57
C ILE A 140 -2.16 16.50 -22.86
N GLY A 141 -1.39 16.72 -23.93
CA GLY A 141 -0.89 18.05 -24.31
C GLY A 141 -2.00 19.09 -24.31
N ASN A 142 -1.76 20.19 -23.57
CA ASN A 142 -2.55 21.41 -23.53
C ASN A 142 -4.08 21.25 -23.46
N ILE A 143 -4.59 20.71 -22.37
CA ILE A 143 -5.96 21.01 -21.95
C ILE A 143 -5.87 22.24 -21.04
N VAL A 144 -6.12 23.42 -21.61
CA VAL A 144 -6.32 24.65 -20.85
C VAL A 144 -7.74 24.59 -20.28
N ALA A 145 -7.91 23.96 -19.11
CA ALA A 145 -9.15 24.01 -18.36
C ALA A 145 -9.18 25.31 -17.55
N ASN A 146 -9.73 26.37 -18.11
CA ASN A 146 -10.06 27.59 -17.38
C ASN A 146 -11.22 27.27 -16.42
N GLY A 147 -10.92 27.01 -15.15
CA GLY A 147 -11.88 27.10 -14.06
C GLY A 147 -12.70 25.89 -13.71
N SER A 148 -12.47 24.70 -14.26
CA SER A 148 -13.13 23.45 -13.86
C SER A 148 -12.17 22.59 -13.04
N ASN A 149 -12.58 22.21 -11.82
CA ASN A 149 -11.89 21.19 -11.03
C ASN A 149 -12.03 19.85 -11.75
N LEU A 150 -11.03 19.47 -12.55
CA LEU A 150 -10.87 18.11 -13.03
C LEU A 150 -10.48 17.24 -11.84
N ILE A 151 -11.46 16.70 -11.14
CA ILE A 151 -11.25 15.62 -10.19
C ILE A 151 -11.03 14.36 -11.04
N LEU A 152 -9.77 14.08 -11.37
CA LEU A 152 -9.34 12.74 -11.78
C LEU A 152 -9.46 11.86 -10.53
N GLY A 153 -10.70 11.43 -10.24
CA GLY A 153 -11.00 10.57 -9.11
C GLY A 153 -10.26 9.25 -9.21
N ASP A 154 -9.88 8.73 -8.06
CA ASP A 154 -9.25 7.43 -7.86
C ASP A 154 -10.05 6.30 -8.55
N VAL A 155 -9.67 5.92 -9.76
CA VAL A 155 -10.10 4.67 -10.39
C VAL A 155 -9.10 3.59 -9.97
N ILE A 156 -9.06 3.30 -8.66
CA ILE A 156 -8.34 2.14 -8.13
C ILE A 156 -9.41 1.17 -7.61
N ASN A 157 -9.53 0.01 -8.28
CA ASN A 157 -10.37 -1.13 -7.90
C ASN A 157 -11.90 -1.02 -8.08
N SER A 158 -12.40 -0.25 -9.03
CA SER A 158 -13.71 -0.55 -9.58
C SER A 158 -13.52 -1.22 -10.94
N SER A 159 -14.00 -2.45 -11.08
CA SER A 159 -14.40 -2.99 -12.38
C SER A 159 -15.58 -2.12 -12.85
N LEU A 160 -15.30 -0.87 -13.19
CA LEU A 160 -16.20 -0.03 -13.94
C LEU A 160 -16.24 -0.69 -15.33
N SER A 161 -17.23 -1.56 -15.53
CA SER A 161 -17.55 -1.97 -16.87
C SER A 161 -17.84 -0.66 -17.64
N VAL A 162 -17.28 -0.54 -18.83
CA VAL A 162 -17.56 0.58 -19.75
C VAL A 162 -19.06 0.83 -19.82
N ASP A 163 -19.87 -0.24 -19.78
CA ASP A 163 -21.33 -0.23 -19.79
C ASP A 163 -21.97 0.56 -18.65
N ASN A 164 -21.49 0.41 -17.41
CA ASN A 164 -22.04 1.16 -16.27
C ASN A 164 -21.72 2.66 -16.35
N SER A 165 -20.55 3.01 -16.89
CA SER A 165 -20.16 4.41 -17.09
C SER A 165 -20.98 5.04 -18.22
N VAL A 166 -21.25 4.31 -19.28
CA VAL A 166 -22.11 4.76 -20.39
C VAL A 166 -23.54 5.01 -19.90
N GLN A 167 -24.14 4.07 -19.17
CA GLN A 167 -25.48 4.22 -18.62
C GLN A 167 -25.61 5.46 -17.71
N ARG A 168 -24.58 5.73 -16.91
CA ARG A 168 -24.57 6.93 -16.06
C ARG A 168 -24.53 8.20 -16.89
N ILE A 169 -23.69 8.25 -17.93
CA ILE A 169 -23.62 9.42 -18.83
C ILE A 169 -24.96 9.63 -19.55
N GLU A 170 -25.62 8.57 -19.99
CA GLU A 170 -26.94 8.64 -20.62
C GLU A 170 -27.99 9.24 -19.67
N GLN A 171 -28.01 8.82 -18.39
CA GLN A 171 -28.90 9.41 -17.37
C GLN A 171 -28.59 10.90 -17.13
N GLU A 172 -27.31 11.27 -17.05
CA GLU A 172 -26.94 12.68 -16.88
C GLU A 172 -27.28 13.54 -18.09
N ILE A 173 -27.23 12.98 -19.32
CA ILE A 173 -27.71 13.67 -20.52
C ILE A 173 -29.22 13.93 -20.44
N GLU A 174 -30.01 12.98 -19.94
CA GLU A 174 -31.44 13.19 -19.73
C GLU A 174 -31.78 14.27 -18.71
N GLU A 175 -30.96 14.33 -17.63
CA GLU A 175 -31.17 15.29 -16.53
C GLU A 175 -30.65 16.70 -16.85
N LYS A 176 -29.52 16.82 -17.56
CA LYS A 176 -28.76 18.07 -17.71
C LYS A 176 -28.55 18.53 -19.17
N GLY A 177 -28.90 17.70 -20.15
CA GLY A 177 -28.63 17.96 -21.57
C GLY A 177 -29.51 19.04 -22.18
N GLU A 178 -30.68 19.32 -21.58
CA GLU A 178 -31.64 20.33 -22.04
C GLU A 178 -31.93 20.24 -23.57
N GLU A 179 -31.78 21.35 -24.29
CA GLU A 179 -32.00 21.41 -25.76
C GLU A 179 -30.95 20.64 -26.57
N ASP A 180 -29.76 20.40 -25.98
CA ASP A 180 -28.62 19.73 -26.64
C ASP A 180 -28.58 18.21 -26.38
N ALA A 181 -29.57 17.65 -25.67
CA ALA A 181 -29.57 16.25 -25.23
C ALA A 181 -29.41 15.25 -26.42
N GLU A 182 -30.04 15.50 -27.54
CA GLU A 182 -29.91 14.63 -28.75
C GLU A 182 -28.48 14.68 -29.32
N GLU A 183 -27.86 15.88 -29.35
CA GLU A 183 -26.52 16.07 -29.89
C GLU A 183 -25.47 15.44 -28.95
N LEU A 184 -25.67 15.55 -27.63
CA LEU A 184 -24.81 14.90 -26.61
C LEU A 184 -24.90 13.36 -26.69
N ARG A 185 -26.09 12.80 -26.97
CA ARG A 185 -26.26 11.36 -27.19
C ARG A 185 -25.52 10.90 -28.47
N ALA A 186 -25.65 11.64 -29.55
CA ALA A 186 -24.92 11.32 -30.78
C ALA A 186 -23.39 11.35 -30.58
N LEU A 187 -22.89 12.32 -29.79
CA LEU A 187 -21.47 12.37 -29.42
C LEU A 187 -21.06 11.19 -28.54
N LEU A 188 -21.91 10.76 -27.61
CA LEU A 188 -21.64 9.59 -26.78
C LEU A 188 -21.56 8.31 -27.60
N ASP A 189 -22.42 8.17 -28.63
CA ASP A 189 -22.38 7.02 -29.52
C ASP A 189 -21.10 7.01 -30.38
N GLU A 190 -20.63 8.16 -30.88
CA GLU A 190 -19.31 8.26 -31.52
C GLU A 190 -18.16 7.87 -30.60
N VAL A 191 -18.29 8.17 -29.30
CA VAL A 191 -17.30 7.77 -28.26
C VAL A 191 -17.34 6.27 -28.01
N LYS A 192 -18.53 5.66 -27.94
CA LYS A 192 -18.69 4.20 -27.82
C LYS A 192 -18.03 3.48 -29.01
N GLU A 193 -18.30 3.91 -30.22
CA GLU A 193 -17.68 3.34 -31.43
C GLU A 193 -16.14 3.49 -31.38
N LEU A 194 -15.63 4.62 -30.89
CA LEU A 194 -14.20 4.82 -30.72
C LEU A 194 -13.61 3.85 -29.68
N ILE A 195 -14.30 3.58 -28.58
CA ILE A 195 -13.87 2.63 -27.54
C ILE A 195 -13.85 1.21 -28.08
N GLU A 196 -14.88 0.78 -28.80
CA GLU A 196 -14.93 -0.53 -29.44
C GLU A 196 -13.77 -0.70 -30.43
N ASN A 197 -13.51 0.30 -31.27
CA ASN A 197 -12.38 0.30 -32.21
C ASN A 197 -11.02 0.21 -31.47
N ILE A 198 -10.89 0.88 -30.33
CA ILE A 198 -9.69 0.82 -29.49
C ILE A 198 -9.52 -0.59 -28.91
N GLN A 199 -10.59 -1.20 -28.42
CA GLN A 199 -10.56 -2.55 -27.84
C GLN A 199 -10.24 -3.63 -28.87
N GLU A 200 -10.78 -3.51 -30.09
CA GLU A 200 -10.54 -4.47 -31.16
C GLU A 200 -9.17 -4.32 -31.81
N SER A 201 -8.78 -3.10 -32.16
CA SER A 201 -7.54 -2.83 -32.91
C SER A 201 -6.28 -2.70 -32.04
N ARG A 202 -6.44 -2.57 -30.74
CA ARG A 202 -5.38 -2.21 -29.79
C ARG A 202 -4.57 -0.97 -30.22
N HIS A 203 -5.22 -0.07 -30.96
CA HIS A 203 -4.60 1.17 -31.43
C HIS A 203 -5.54 2.35 -31.21
N VAL A 204 -5.03 3.48 -30.72
CA VAL A 204 -5.84 4.70 -30.55
C VAL A 204 -5.87 5.44 -31.88
N PRO A 205 -7.00 5.46 -32.61
CA PRO A 205 -7.09 6.18 -33.86
C PRO A 205 -7.03 7.70 -33.62
N LYS A 206 -6.41 8.43 -34.54
CA LYS A 206 -6.36 9.91 -34.50
C LYS A 206 -7.71 10.48 -34.96
N ASN A 207 -8.70 10.53 -34.08
CA ASN A 207 -10.01 11.08 -34.38
C ASN A 207 -10.09 12.58 -33.98
N LYS A 208 -9.47 13.43 -34.81
CA LYS A 208 -9.48 14.89 -34.60
C LYS A 208 -10.90 15.50 -34.70
N GLY A 209 -11.81 14.88 -35.47
CA GLY A 209 -13.17 15.37 -35.66
C GLY A 209 -14.02 15.26 -34.40
N LEU A 210 -13.98 14.11 -33.71
CA LEU A 210 -14.72 13.89 -32.48
C LEU A 210 -14.27 14.85 -31.36
N PHE A 211 -12.95 15.00 -31.16
CA PHE A 211 -12.44 15.93 -30.15
C PHE A 211 -12.78 17.39 -30.44
N ALA A 212 -12.84 17.80 -31.70
CA ALA A 212 -13.31 19.14 -32.08
C ALA A 212 -14.79 19.34 -31.76
N LYS A 213 -15.65 18.36 -32.03
CA LYS A 213 -17.07 18.40 -31.66
C LYS A 213 -17.26 18.46 -30.15
N LEU A 214 -16.56 17.61 -29.40
CA LEU A 214 -16.59 17.61 -27.94
C LEU A 214 -16.17 18.98 -27.36
N SER A 215 -15.18 19.63 -27.95
CA SER A 215 -14.72 20.95 -27.46
C SER A 215 -15.75 22.06 -27.64
N ASN A 216 -16.63 21.97 -28.66
CA ASN A 216 -17.69 22.96 -28.89
C ASN A 216 -18.75 22.97 -27.78
N HIS A 217 -18.95 21.82 -27.11
CA HIS A 217 -19.90 21.68 -26.00
C HIS A 217 -19.25 21.88 -24.62
N LEU A 218 -17.95 22.13 -24.55
CA LEU A 218 -17.21 22.23 -23.30
C LEU A 218 -17.70 23.39 -22.42
N GLU A 219 -17.99 24.53 -22.99
CA GLU A 219 -18.43 25.71 -22.23
C GLU A 219 -19.81 25.52 -21.59
N LYS A 220 -20.74 24.86 -22.30
CA LYS A 220 -22.12 24.66 -21.86
C LYS A 220 -22.27 23.35 -21.06
N HIS A 221 -21.59 22.30 -21.48
CA HIS A 221 -21.69 20.95 -20.93
C HIS A 221 -20.34 20.38 -20.47
N GLY A 222 -19.57 21.14 -19.68
CA GLY A 222 -18.26 20.73 -19.16
C GLY A 222 -18.27 19.43 -18.35
N TRP A 223 -19.41 19.09 -17.73
CA TRP A 223 -19.65 17.82 -17.05
C TRP A 223 -19.60 16.64 -18.00
N PHE A 224 -20.24 16.74 -19.20
CA PHE A 224 -20.25 15.71 -20.22
C PHE A 224 -18.84 15.43 -20.74
N TYR A 225 -18.08 16.49 -21.01
CA TYR A 225 -16.68 16.37 -21.45
C TYR A 225 -15.82 15.65 -20.41
N GLY A 226 -15.97 15.95 -19.11
CA GLY A 226 -15.26 15.28 -18.04
C GLY A 226 -15.54 13.79 -17.96
N GLU A 227 -16.81 13.39 -18.08
CA GLU A 227 -17.25 12.00 -18.08
C GLU A 227 -16.70 11.22 -19.30
N VAL A 228 -16.79 11.80 -20.49
CA VAL A 228 -16.27 11.19 -21.75
C VAL A 228 -14.75 10.99 -21.67
N ILE A 229 -13.98 11.97 -21.17
CA ILE A 229 -12.53 11.81 -20.99
C ILE A 229 -12.23 10.72 -19.95
N GLY A 230 -13.02 10.62 -18.89
CA GLY A 230 -12.92 9.54 -17.91
C GLY A 230 -13.14 8.16 -18.55
N LEU A 231 -14.16 8.04 -19.38
CA LEU A 231 -14.51 6.82 -20.10
C LEU A 231 -13.41 6.38 -21.09
N LEU A 232 -12.89 7.29 -21.88
CA LEU A 232 -11.78 7.04 -22.81
C LEU A 232 -10.49 6.66 -22.09
N GLY A 233 -10.21 7.32 -20.94
CA GLY A 233 -9.07 7.00 -20.08
C GLY A 233 -9.16 5.60 -19.49
N ALA A 234 -10.35 5.19 -19.05
CA ALA A 234 -10.60 3.83 -18.53
C ALA A 234 -10.40 2.77 -19.62
N ALA A 235 -10.92 2.99 -20.83
CA ALA A 235 -10.74 2.09 -21.98
C ALA A 235 -9.26 1.96 -22.38
N ALA A 236 -8.51 3.05 -22.41
CA ALA A 236 -7.08 3.03 -22.69
C ALA A 236 -6.26 2.28 -21.64
N LEU A 237 -6.64 2.38 -20.36
CA LEU A 237 -5.98 1.64 -19.26
C LEU A 237 -6.24 0.14 -19.35
N GLN A 238 -7.44 -0.30 -19.73
CA GLN A 238 -7.74 -1.73 -19.95
C GLN A 238 -6.85 -2.34 -21.05
N MET A 239 -6.53 -1.60 -22.10
CA MET A 239 -5.61 -2.06 -23.13
C MET A 239 -4.18 -2.31 -22.64
N LEU A 240 -3.72 -1.54 -21.64
CA LEU A 240 -2.36 -1.64 -21.11
C LEU A 240 -2.19 -2.79 -20.10
N GLN A 241 -3.31 -3.35 -19.61
CA GLN A 241 -3.32 -4.41 -18.59
C GLN A 241 -3.61 -5.82 -19.16
N GLY A 242 -4.05 -5.94 -20.40
CA GLY A 242 -4.29 -7.19 -21.14
C GLY A 242 -3.26 -7.44 -22.23
#